data_c208998e7a275467d521f0ef5c4991cb
#
_entry.id   c208998e7a275467d521f0ef5c4991cb
#
_cell.length_a   1.000
_cell.length_b   1.000
_cell.length_c   1.000
_cell.angle_alpha   90.00
_cell.angle_beta   90.00
_cell.angle_gamma   90.00
#
_symmetry.space_group_name_H-M   'P 1'
#
loop_
_entity.id
_entity.type
_entity.pdbx_description
1 polymer ?
#
loop_
_entity_poly.entity_id
_entity_poly.type
_entity_poly.pdbx_seq_one_letter_code
_entity_poly.pdbx_strand_id
1 'polypeptide(L)'
;RLVKEWYDMGLLGQVKEVHAWQPPLNNSKAGAFVPSTTFPPQAMPVPKELDWDLWQGQASERPYNKVYVPGDWRGFYYYGNGKLGDWCCHTLDAPFWALDLGMPYYAEAKQINPIPDHTFVSEQSLVTWKFAARGEKAPVTMKWYEGFGKPEVRPEWGIDELPVEGMIMIGEKKTLITGMRPSDARLLVPKEEWEEFKKNPPAKTIPFMPLS
;
A
#
# COMPACT_ATOMS: atom_id res chain seq x y z
N ARG A 1 -5.22 -5.30 13.36
CA ARG A 1 -5.75 -5.34 14.72
C ARG A 1 -4.96 -4.43 15.66
N LEU A 2 -3.64 -4.64 15.83
CA LEU A 2 -2.80 -3.86 16.75
C LEU A 2 -2.87 -2.35 16.51
N VAL A 3 -2.82 -1.92 15.26
CA VAL A 3 -2.96 -0.50 14.88
C VAL A 3 -4.29 0.09 15.38
N LYS A 4 -5.39 -0.64 15.20
CA LYS A 4 -6.72 -0.23 15.67
C LYS A 4 -6.78 -0.13 17.19
N GLU A 5 -6.28 -1.16 17.89
CA GLU A 5 -6.22 -1.17 19.36
C GLU A 5 -5.45 0.04 19.91
N TRP A 6 -4.28 0.33 19.38
CA TRP A 6 -3.46 1.45 19.84
C TRP A 6 -4.09 2.80 19.53
N TYR A 7 -4.76 2.91 18.38
CA TYR A 7 -5.51 4.12 18.05
C TYR A 7 -6.69 4.32 19.00
N ASP A 8 -7.50 3.28 19.24
CA ASP A 8 -8.68 3.35 20.13
C ASP A 8 -8.30 3.66 21.58
N MET A 9 -7.14 3.21 22.04
CA MET A 9 -6.57 3.58 23.34
C MET A 9 -6.07 5.03 23.39
N GLY A 10 -6.12 5.77 22.28
CA GLY A 10 -5.70 7.16 22.21
C GLY A 10 -4.19 7.38 22.25
N LEU A 11 -3.37 6.33 21.97
CA LEU A 11 -1.91 6.46 21.99
C LEU A 11 -1.38 7.43 20.95
N LEU A 12 -2.03 7.52 19.80
CA LEU A 12 -1.64 8.43 18.73
C LEU A 12 -2.26 9.83 18.86
N GLY A 13 -3.36 9.97 19.61
CA GLY A 13 -4.19 11.17 19.54
C GLY A 13 -4.91 11.28 18.20
N GLN A 14 -5.23 12.51 17.75
CA GLN A 14 -5.81 12.73 16.43
C GLN A 14 -4.78 12.44 15.34
N VAL A 15 -5.13 11.58 14.40
CA VAL A 15 -4.31 11.28 13.22
C VAL A 15 -4.82 12.10 12.04
N LYS A 16 -3.94 12.89 11.44
CA LYS A 16 -4.26 13.78 10.31
C LYS A 16 -3.60 13.36 9.01
N GLU A 17 -2.53 12.58 9.10
CA GLU A 17 -1.76 12.13 7.94
C GLU A 17 -1.47 10.62 8.03
N VAL A 18 -1.63 9.95 6.90
CA VAL A 18 -1.21 8.56 6.70
C VAL A 18 -0.42 8.49 5.40
N HIS A 19 0.76 7.90 5.44
CA HIS A 19 1.58 7.68 4.27
C HIS A 19 1.93 6.21 4.17
N ALA A 20 1.80 5.63 2.97
CA ALA A 20 2.27 4.30 2.68
C ALA A 20 3.13 4.34 1.41
N TRP A 21 4.16 3.51 1.36
CA TRP A 21 5.11 3.52 0.24
C TRP A 21 5.57 2.11 -0.10
N GLN A 22 5.82 1.93 -1.39
CA GLN A 22 6.30 0.70 -1.99
C GLN A 22 7.47 1.00 -2.94
N PRO A 23 8.47 0.11 -3.05
CA PRO A 23 9.52 0.24 -4.04
C PRO A 23 8.95 0.17 -5.47
N PRO A 24 9.72 0.60 -6.49
CA PRO A 24 9.34 0.48 -7.89
C PRO A 24 8.94 -0.95 -8.27
N LEU A 25 8.10 -1.08 -9.28
CA LEU A 25 7.58 -2.36 -9.80
C LEU A 25 8.68 -3.35 -10.18
N ASN A 26 9.80 -2.85 -10.69
CA ASN A 26 10.95 -3.64 -11.14
C ASN A 26 11.86 -4.14 -10.00
N ASN A 27 11.62 -3.74 -8.75
CA ASN A 27 12.50 -4.05 -7.61
C ASN A 27 11.83 -4.94 -6.55
N SER A 28 10.75 -5.62 -6.88
CA SER A 28 10.00 -6.46 -5.96
C SER A 28 10.44 -7.92 -6.06
N LYS A 29 10.89 -8.50 -4.95
CA LYS A 29 11.13 -9.96 -4.83
C LYS A 29 9.86 -10.80 -4.93
N ALA A 30 8.69 -10.17 -4.87
CA ALA A 30 7.38 -10.83 -4.82
C ALA A 30 6.64 -10.86 -6.16
N GLY A 31 7.36 -10.79 -7.27
CA GLY A 31 6.79 -10.70 -8.61
C GLY A 31 7.08 -9.31 -9.19
N ALA A 32 8.05 -9.26 -10.08
CA ALA A 32 8.32 -8.04 -10.80
C ALA A 32 7.18 -7.80 -11.78
N PHE A 33 6.43 -6.73 -11.59
CA PHE A 33 5.59 -6.19 -12.65
C PHE A 33 6.55 -5.51 -13.64
N VAL A 34 7.28 -6.32 -14.42
CA VAL A 34 8.28 -5.78 -15.34
C VAL A 34 7.58 -5.32 -16.59
N PRO A 35 7.69 -4.04 -16.97
CA PRO A 35 7.15 -3.59 -18.24
C PRO A 35 7.81 -4.39 -19.36
N SER A 36 7.01 -4.88 -20.30
CA SER A 36 7.51 -5.34 -21.58
C SER A 36 8.20 -4.16 -22.28
N THR A 37 9.33 -4.41 -22.92
CA THR A 37 10.02 -3.39 -23.72
C THR A 37 9.27 -3.03 -24.99
N THR A 38 8.26 -3.83 -25.36
CA THR A 38 7.39 -3.62 -26.54
C THR A 38 5.94 -3.60 -26.12
N PHE A 39 5.19 -2.60 -26.55
CA PHE A 39 3.76 -2.44 -26.33
C PHE A 39 3.02 -2.32 -27.67
N PRO A 40 1.91 -3.05 -27.90
CA PRO A 40 1.48 -4.20 -27.08
C PRO A 40 2.46 -5.37 -27.18
N PRO A 41 2.49 -6.29 -26.21
CA PRO A 41 3.33 -7.48 -26.30
C PRO A 41 3.02 -8.29 -27.56
N GLN A 42 4.08 -8.78 -28.24
CA GLN A 42 3.91 -9.56 -29.46
C GLN A 42 3.17 -10.88 -29.21
N ALA A 43 2.35 -11.29 -30.19
CA ALA A 43 1.65 -12.56 -30.15
C ALA A 43 2.63 -13.74 -30.04
N MET A 44 2.33 -14.69 -29.17
CA MET A 44 3.06 -15.95 -29.00
C MET A 44 2.07 -17.14 -29.05
N PRO A 45 2.55 -18.34 -29.39
CA PRO A 45 1.73 -19.54 -29.28
C PRO A 45 1.27 -19.76 -27.84
N VAL A 46 -0.01 -20.08 -27.65
CA VAL A 46 -0.56 -20.43 -26.34
C VAL A 46 0.01 -21.79 -25.89
N PRO A 47 0.53 -21.92 -24.67
CA PRO A 47 0.92 -23.20 -24.11
C PRO A 47 -0.26 -24.19 -24.09
N LYS A 48 0.01 -25.47 -24.33
CA LYS A 48 -1.03 -26.51 -24.41
C LYS A 48 -1.84 -26.67 -23.11
N GLU A 49 -1.21 -26.34 -21.97
CA GLU A 49 -1.77 -26.46 -20.63
C GLU A 49 -2.60 -25.24 -20.22
N LEU A 50 -2.63 -24.18 -21.06
CA LEU A 50 -3.31 -22.93 -20.76
C LEU A 50 -4.53 -22.76 -21.67
N ASP A 51 -5.69 -22.69 -21.09
CA ASP A 51 -6.89 -22.16 -21.77
C ASP A 51 -6.82 -20.63 -21.70
N TRP A 52 -6.33 -20.01 -22.77
CA TRP A 52 -6.09 -18.57 -22.81
C TRP A 52 -7.40 -17.78 -22.84
N ASP A 53 -8.43 -18.27 -23.51
CA ASP A 53 -9.73 -17.60 -23.55
C ASP A 53 -10.38 -17.61 -22.16
N LEU A 54 -10.41 -18.76 -21.50
CA LEU A 54 -10.91 -18.86 -20.14
C LEU A 54 -10.11 -18.01 -19.16
N TRP A 55 -8.77 -17.93 -19.33
CA TRP A 55 -7.92 -17.11 -18.48
C TRP A 55 -8.21 -15.62 -18.64
N GLN A 56 -8.44 -15.12 -19.86
CA GLN A 56 -8.79 -13.72 -20.12
C GLN A 56 -10.15 -13.34 -19.52
N GLY A 57 -11.08 -14.30 -19.45
CA GLY A 57 -12.41 -14.10 -18.91
C GLY A 57 -13.17 -13.00 -19.65
N GLN A 58 -13.58 -11.96 -18.92
CA GLN A 58 -14.35 -10.83 -19.49
C GLN A 58 -13.49 -9.71 -20.08
N ALA A 59 -12.17 -9.82 -20.03
CA ALA A 59 -11.30 -8.84 -20.64
C ALA A 59 -11.43 -8.90 -22.19
N SER A 60 -11.12 -7.79 -22.86
CA SER A 60 -11.08 -7.78 -24.32
C SER A 60 -10.08 -8.81 -24.82
N GLU A 61 -10.47 -9.59 -25.83
CA GLU A 61 -9.63 -10.60 -26.46
C GLU A 61 -8.30 -10.00 -26.92
N ARG A 62 -7.20 -10.68 -26.56
CA ARG A 62 -5.83 -10.30 -26.89
C ARG A 62 -4.99 -11.51 -27.21
N PRO A 63 -4.03 -11.39 -28.13
CA PRO A 63 -3.06 -12.43 -28.37
C PRO A 63 -2.28 -12.77 -27.09
N TYR A 64 -2.01 -14.06 -26.89
CA TYR A 64 -1.19 -14.51 -25.77
C TYR A 64 0.24 -13.98 -25.88
N ASN A 65 0.81 -13.63 -24.73
CA ASN A 65 2.23 -13.44 -24.52
C ASN A 65 2.60 -13.95 -23.13
N LYS A 66 3.74 -14.63 -23.02
CA LYS A 66 4.25 -15.17 -21.74
C LYS A 66 4.46 -14.13 -20.65
N VAL A 67 4.52 -12.83 -21.00
CA VAL A 67 4.64 -11.74 -20.04
C VAL A 67 3.40 -11.61 -19.14
N TYR A 68 2.25 -12.11 -19.57
CA TYR A 68 1.03 -12.01 -18.75
C TYR A 68 1.00 -13.02 -17.60
N VAL A 69 1.52 -14.20 -17.79
CA VAL A 69 1.39 -15.29 -16.83
C VAL A 69 2.77 -15.82 -16.40
N PRO A 70 2.92 -16.27 -15.14
CA PRO A 70 1.84 -16.42 -14.13
C PRO A 70 1.51 -15.18 -13.31
N GLY A 71 2.28 -14.09 -13.36
CA GLY A 71 2.17 -13.01 -12.38
C GLY A 71 2.18 -11.58 -12.91
N ASP A 72 2.84 -11.34 -14.04
CA ASP A 72 3.11 -9.98 -14.53
C ASP A 72 1.87 -9.30 -15.14
N TRP A 73 0.76 -10.06 -15.33
CA TRP A 73 -0.54 -9.52 -15.70
C TRP A 73 -0.97 -8.33 -14.83
N ARG A 74 -0.52 -8.29 -13.59
CA ARG A 74 -0.82 -7.21 -12.63
C ARG A 74 -0.38 -5.84 -13.12
N GLY A 75 0.67 -5.80 -13.93
CA GLY A 75 1.20 -4.58 -14.53
C GLY A 75 0.39 -4.07 -15.73
N PHE A 76 -0.56 -4.82 -16.23
CA PHE A 76 -1.36 -4.44 -17.42
C PHE A 76 -2.77 -4.04 -17.01
N TYR A 77 -3.19 -2.83 -17.36
CA TYR A 77 -4.54 -2.33 -17.04
C TYR A 77 -5.69 -3.20 -17.59
N TYR A 78 -5.40 -4.10 -18.55
CA TYR A 78 -6.39 -5.06 -19.05
C TYR A 78 -6.78 -6.09 -17.99
N TYR A 79 -5.87 -6.43 -17.10
CA TYR A 79 -5.99 -7.55 -16.18
C TYR A 79 -5.77 -7.17 -14.74
N GLY A 80 -5.05 -6.07 -14.46
CA GLY A 80 -4.67 -5.64 -13.13
C GLY A 80 -4.53 -4.14 -12.95
N ASN A 81 -4.22 -3.72 -11.74
CA ASN A 81 -4.11 -2.31 -11.33
C ASN A 81 -2.75 -2.01 -10.67
N GLY A 82 -1.71 -2.76 -11.02
CA GLY A 82 -0.40 -2.59 -10.41
C GLY A 82 -0.38 -2.84 -8.89
N LYS A 83 0.60 -2.29 -8.22
CA LYS A 83 0.72 -2.38 -6.75
C LYS A 83 -0.38 -1.62 -6.02
N LEU A 84 -0.93 -0.58 -6.63
CA LEU A 84 -2.08 0.12 -6.06
C LEU A 84 -3.26 -0.84 -5.84
N GLY A 85 -3.56 -1.70 -6.82
CA GLY A 85 -4.61 -2.71 -6.66
C GLY A 85 -4.20 -3.91 -5.83
N ASP A 86 -2.97 -4.39 -6.00
CA ASP A 86 -2.50 -5.66 -5.42
C ASP A 86 -2.01 -5.51 -3.97
N TRP A 87 -1.37 -4.38 -3.62
CA TRP A 87 -0.72 -4.19 -2.32
C TRP A 87 -1.32 -3.10 -1.44
N CYS A 88 -1.91 -2.07 -2.01
CA CYS A 88 -2.46 -0.96 -1.23
C CYS A 88 -3.50 -1.46 -0.21
N CYS A 89 -4.34 -2.41 -0.59
CA CYS A 89 -5.33 -3.01 0.30
C CYS A 89 -4.69 -3.67 1.54
N HIS A 90 -3.54 -4.35 1.38
CA HIS A 90 -2.84 -4.97 2.52
C HIS A 90 -2.23 -3.95 3.48
N THR A 91 -1.77 -2.82 2.95
CA THR A 91 -1.07 -1.80 3.74
C THR A 91 -2.04 -0.82 4.38
N LEU A 92 -3.05 -0.38 3.64
CA LEU A 92 -3.98 0.67 4.08
C LEU A 92 -5.25 0.17 4.76
N ASP A 93 -5.51 -1.15 4.78
CA ASP A 93 -6.63 -1.74 5.51
C ASP A 93 -6.61 -1.35 6.99
N ALA A 94 -5.47 -1.45 7.65
CA ALA A 94 -5.35 -1.14 9.06
C ALA A 94 -5.65 0.33 9.41
N PRO A 95 -5.05 1.35 8.76
CA PRO A 95 -5.41 2.75 9.00
C PRO A 95 -6.83 3.06 8.55
N PHE A 96 -7.31 2.47 7.44
CA PHE A 96 -8.68 2.67 6.98
C PHE A 96 -9.69 2.24 8.05
N TRP A 97 -9.51 1.05 8.60
CA TRP A 97 -10.34 0.53 9.68
C TRP A 97 -10.15 1.29 10.99
N ALA A 98 -8.89 1.53 11.40
CA ALA A 98 -8.62 2.21 12.68
C ALA A 98 -9.23 3.61 12.73
N LEU A 99 -9.11 4.36 11.64
CA LEU A 99 -9.57 5.75 11.56
C LEU A 99 -11.04 5.88 11.12
N ASP A 100 -11.69 4.76 10.73
CA ASP A 100 -13.09 4.76 10.28
C ASP A 100 -13.28 5.74 9.09
N LEU A 101 -12.48 5.58 8.04
CA LEU A 101 -12.32 6.62 7.03
C LEU A 101 -13.53 6.82 6.13
N GLY A 102 -14.20 5.74 5.70
CA GLY A 102 -15.30 5.82 4.73
C GLY A 102 -14.84 6.28 3.34
N MET A 103 -15.69 7.00 2.63
CA MET A 103 -15.40 7.48 1.28
C MET A 103 -14.57 8.77 1.30
N PRO A 104 -13.51 8.87 0.50
CA PRO A 104 -12.79 10.12 0.34
C PRO A 104 -13.63 11.13 -0.45
N TYR A 105 -13.55 12.41 -0.09
CA TYR A 105 -14.17 13.49 -0.87
C TYR A 105 -13.24 14.01 -1.98
N TYR A 106 -11.96 13.62 -1.95
CA TYR A 106 -10.96 14.00 -2.93
C TYR A 106 -10.04 12.83 -3.19
N ALA A 107 -9.73 12.60 -4.48
CA ALA A 107 -8.72 11.66 -4.93
C ALA A 107 -7.94 12.27 -6.11
N GLU A 108 -6.63 12.22 -6.04
CA GLU A 108 -5.72 12.65 -7.09
C GLU A 108 -4.66 11.58 -7.30
N ALA A 109 -4.38 11.25 -8.56
CA ALA A 109 -3.25 10.40 -8.93
C ALA A 109 -2.31 11.18 -9.84
N LYS A 110 -1.02 11.18 -9.49
CA LYS A 110 0.06 11.75 -10.31
C LYS A 110 0.95 10.62 -10.76
N GLN A 111 1.03 10.42 -12.07
CA GLN A 111 2.02 9.56 -12.68
C GLN A 111 3.32 10.35 -12.85
N ILE A 112 4.43 9.70 -12.52
CA ILE A 112 5.77 10.24 -12.68
C ILE A 112 6.46 9.35 -13.70
N ASN A 113 7.02 9.93 -14.75
CA ASN A 113 7.52 9.21 -15.92
C ASN A 113 6.44 8.29 -16.53
N PRO A 114 5.32 8.86 -17.00
CA PRO A 114 4.26 8.04 -17.58
C PRO A 114 4.80 7.26 -18.78
N ILE A 115 4.43 5.98 -18.85
CA ILE A 115 4.68 5.16 -20.03
C ILE A 115 3.74 5.67 -21.13
N PRO A 116 4.26 5.97 -22.35
CA PRO A 116 3.42 6.51 -23.43
C PRO A 116 2.24 5.63 -23.80
N ASP A 117 2.39 4.33 -23.63
CA ASP A 117 1.31 3.37 -23.83
C ASP A 117 0.53 3.16 -22.52
N HIS A 118 -0.71 3.60 -22.50
CA HIS A 118 -1.62 3.47 -21.36
C HIS A 118 -2.07 2.01 -21.10
N THR A 119 -1.48 1.03 -21.73
CA THR A 119 -1.78 -0.38 -21.50
C THR A 119 -1.09 -0.94 -20.27
N PHE A 120 -0.02 -0.30 -19.84
CA PHE A 120 0.76 -0.69 -18.67
C PHE A 120 0.63 0.34 -17.54
N VAL A 121 0.61 -0.16 -16.30
CA VAL A 121 0.56 0.71 -15.12
C VAL A 121 1.85 1.52 -15.00
N SER A 122 1.76 2.73 -14.47
CA SER A 122 2.92 3.57 -14.23
C SER A 122 3.88 2.90 -13.24
N GLU A 123 5.18 2.95 -13.51
CA GLU A 123 6.21 2.48 -12.57
C GLU A 123 6.31 3.36 -11.34
N GLN A 124 5.90 4.61 -11.46
CA GLN A 124 5.97 5.60 -10.40
C GLN A 124 4.69 6.39 -10.33
N SER A 125 4.04 6.38 -9.19
CA SER A 125 2.83 7.14 -8.95
C SER A 125 2.74 7.64 -7.52
N LEU A 126 2.06 8.77 -7.37
CA LEU A 126 1.64 9.30 -6.08
C LEU A 126 0.13 9.47 -6.09
N VAL A 127 -0.55 8.73 -5.21
CA VAL A 127 -1.99 8.87 -5.04
C VAL A 127 -2.27 9.56 -3.71
N THR A 128 -3.15 10.55 -3.74
CA THR A 128 -3.57 11.31 -2.56
C THR A 128 -5.08 11.21 -2.39
N TRP A 129 -5.52 10.80 -1.22
CA TRP A 129 -6.92 10.86 -0.81
C TRP A 129 -7.10 11.82 0.36
N LYS A 130 -8.24 12.51 0.40
CA LYS A 130 -8.63 13.31 1.55
C LYS A 130 -10.00 12.87 2.07
N PHE A 131 -10.07 12.69 3.37
CA PHE A 131 -11.25 12.27 4.10
C PHE A 131 -11.72 13.39 5.02
N ALA A 132 -13.02 13.62 5.04
CA ALA A 132 -13.62 14.63 5.92
C ALA A 132 -13.51 14.22 7.40
N ALA A 133 -13.75 15.18 8.27
CA ALA A 133 -13.93 14.88 9.69
C ALA A 133 -15.10 13.89 9.91
N ARG A 134 -14.96 13.02 10.89
CA ARG A 134 -15.94 11.97 11.23
C ARG A 134 -16.25 12.05 12.72
N GLY A 135 -17.33 12.77 13.07
CA GLY A 135 -17.59 13.13 14.45
C GLY A 135 -16.43 13.92 15.05
N GLU A 136 -15.86 13.43 16.13
CA GLU A 136 -14.71 14.05 16.81
C GLU A 136 -13.35 13.70 16.16
N LYS A 137 -13.32 12.80 15.17
CA LYS A 137 -12.10 12.41 14.47
C LYS A 137 -11.71 13.47 13.43
N ALA A 138 -10.47 13.90 13.43
CA ALA A 138 -9.94 14.91 12.51
C ALA A 138 -10.04 14.47 11.04
N PRO A 139 -10.07 15.43 10.08
CA PRO A 139 -9.86 15.12 8.67
C PRO A 139 -8.50 14.44 8.45
N VAL A 140 -8.44 13.54 7.46
CA VAL A 140 -7.23 12.77 7.17
C VAL A 140 -6.81 12.96 5.72
N THR A 141 -5.51 13.21 5.51
CA THR A 141 -4.87 13.09 4.21
C THR A 141 -4.09 11.78 4.17
N MET A 142 -4.40 10.93 3.20
CA MET A 142 -3.74 9.66 2.98
C MET A 142 -2.99 9.69 1.67
N LYS A 143 -1.73 9.24 1.65
CA LYS A 143 -0.89 9.20 0.45
C LYS A 143 -0.30 7.82 0.24
N TRP A 144 -0.33 7.36 -1.02
CA TRP A 144 0.32 6.16 -1.49
C TRP A 144 1.43 6.54 -2.46
N TYR A 145 2.65 6.15 -2.13
CA TYR A 145 3.83 6.34 -2.97
C TYR A 145 4.18 5.00 -3.61
N GLU A 146 4.09 4.93 -4.91
CA GLU A 146 4.45 3.73 -5.67
C GLU A 146 5.68 4.03 -6.52
N GLY A 147 6.80 3.37 -6.18
CA GLY A 147 8.06 3.56 -6.91
C GLY A 147 8.66 4.96 -6.87
N PHE A 148 7.98 5.89 -6.25
CA PHE A 148 8.36 7.30 -6.19
C PHE A 148 8.48 7.77 -4.75
N GLY A 149 9.72 7.91 -4.31
CA GLY A 149 10.02 8.54 -3.04
C GLY A 149 9.36 7.88 -1.83
N LYS A 150 9.43 8.58 -0.75
CA LYS A 150 8.83 8.29 0.55
C LYS A 150 8.47 9.62 1.18
N PRO A 151 7.63 9.67 2.23
CA PRO A 151 7.50 10.91 3.01
C PRO A 151 8.86 11.32 3.58
N GLU A 152 9.06 12.59 3.77
CA GLU A 152 10.28 13.11 4.43
C GLU A 152 10.30 12.64 5.88
N VAL A 153 11.48 12.20 6.34
CA VAL A 153 11.70 11.87 7.74
C VAL A 153 11.63 13.14 8.57
N ARG A 154 10.87 13.11 9.66
CA ARG A 154 10.77 14.22 10.60
C ARG A 154 11.70 14.00 11.79
N PRO A 155 12.40 15.03 12.27
CA PRO A 155 13.35 14.89 13.38
C PRO A 155 12.73 14.25 14.64
N GLU A 156 11.48 14.54 14.92
CA GLU A 156 10.75 14.02 16.07
C GLU A 156 10.50 12.50 16.02
N TRP A 157 10.73 11.86 14.88
CA TRP A 157 10.57 10.40 14.76
C TRP A 157 11.76 9.60 15.29
N GLY A 158 12.92 10.27 15.49
CA GLY A 158 14.12 9.63 16.03
C GLY A 158 14.66 8.47 15.16
N ILE A 159 14.47 8.56 13.85
CA ILE A 159 14.99 7.63 12.85
C ILE A 159 15.69 8.41 11.76
N ASP A 160 16.76 7.87 11.18
CA ASP A 160 17.52 8.51 10.12
C ASP A 160 16.88 8.27 8.74
N GLU A 161 16.23 7.12 8.57
CA GLU A 161 15.60 6.73 7.31
C GLU A 161 14.34 5.89 7.52
N LEU A 162 13.45 5.93 6.55
CA LEU A 162 12.29 5.04 6.48
C LEU A 162 12.70 3.70 5.83
N PRO A 163 12.08 2.58 6.23
CA PRO A 163 12.30 1.30 5.57
C PRO A 163 11.97 1.37 4.08
N VAL A 164 12.41 0.35 3.32
CA VAL A 164 12.20 0.27 1.86
C VAL A 164 10.73 0.37 1.50
N GLU A 165 9.88 -0.22 2.32
CA GLU A 165 8.42 -0.23 2.17
C GLU A 165 7.75 -0.14 3.53
N GLY A 166 6.53 0.37 3.59
CA GLY A 166 5.80 0.46 4.85
C GLY A 166 4.67 1.46 4.85
N MET A 167 4.19 1.73 6.05
CA MET A 167 3.15 2.70 6.31
C MET A 167 3.43 3.45 7.61
N ILE A 168 3.11 4.74 7.65
CA ILE A 168 3.24 5.59 8.83
C ILE A 168 1.92 6.34 9.07
N MET A 169 1.48 6.36 10.32
CA MET A 169 0.35 7.15 10.81
C MET A 169 0.86 8.24 11.74
N ILE A 170 0.63 9.49 11.38
CA ILE A 170 1.15 10.65 12.10
C ILE A 170 0.03 11.20 12.97
N GLY A 171 0.16 10.97 14.26
CA GLY A 171 -0.76 11.45 15.27
C GLY A 171 -0.23 12.66 16.02
N GLU A 172 -1.13 13.35 16.73
CA GLU A 172 -0.78 14.53 17.56
C GLU A 172 0.09 14.18 18.77
N LYS A 173 -0.06 12.96 19.30
CA LYS A 173 0.69 12.49 20.46
C LYS A 173 1.89 11.66 20.07
N LYS A 174 1.68 10.66 19.22
CA LYS A 174 2.71 9.72 18.79
C LYS A 174 2.53 9.36 17.32
N THR A 175 3.62 8.96 16.69
CA THR A 175 3.64 8.44 15.34
C THR A 175 3.84 6.93 15.38
N LEU A 176 3.08 6.21 14.56
CA LEU A 176 3.15 4.76 14.41
C LEU A 176 3.70 4.42 13.02
N ILE A 177 4.63 3.49 12.96
CA ILE A 177 5.16 2.94 11.70
C ILE A 177 4.94 1.42 11.66
N THR A 178 4.71 0.90 10.44
CA THR A 178 4.64 -0.54 10.18
C THR A 178 5.40 -0.87 8.90
N GLY A 179 5.73 -2.14 8.69
CA GLY A 179 6.04 -2.66 7.37
C GLY A 179 4.81 -2.66 6.46
N MET A 180 4.96 -3.25 5.29
CA MET A 180 3.94 -3.32 4.25
C MET A 180 2.65 -4.05 4.72
N ARG A 181 2.80 -5.08 5.54
CA ARG A 181 1.69 -5.73 6.25
C ARG A 181 1.69 -5.24 7.69
N PRO A 182 0.63 -4.58 8.18
CA PRO A 182 0.63 -3.92 9.49
C PRO A 182 0.59 -4.90 10.68
N SER A 183 1.45 -5.90 10.68
CA SER A 183 1.61 -6.89 11.75
C SER A 183 2.70 -6.55 12.77
N ASP A 184 3.62 -5.67 12.38
CA ASP A 184 4.84 -5.28 13.09
C ASP A 184 4.82 -3.81 13.53
N ALA A 185 3.66 -3.34 13.97
CA ALA A 185 3.48 -1.94 14.38
C ALA A 185 4.46 -1.54 15.49
N ARG A 186 5.06 -0.37 15.31
CA ARG A 186 5.99 0.25 16.25
C ARG A 186 5.63 1.72 16.44
N LEU A 187 5.74 2.21 17.69
CA LEU A 187 5.71 3.64 17.97
C LEU A 187 7.09 4.26 17.73
N LEU A 188 7.13 5.39 17.04
CA LEU A 188 8.33 6.21 16.87
C LEU A 188 8.47 7.10 18.11
N VAL A 189 9.17 6.58 19.11
CA VAL A 189 9.46 7.20 20.39
C VAL A 189 10.92 6.93 20.72
N PRO A 190 11.52 7.62 21.71
CA PRO A 190 12.86 7.30 22.18
C PRO A 190 13.04 5.81 22.48
N LYS A 191 14.24 5.29 22.24
CA LYS A 191 14.52 3.86 22.34
C LYS A 191 14.15 3.28 23.72
N GLU A 192 14.45 4.01 24.78
CA GLU A 192 14.17 3.61 26.15
C GLU A 192 12.67 3.51 26.41
N GLU A 193 11.88 4.47 25.90
CA GLU A 193 10.41 4.47 25.97
C GLU A 193 9.83 3.28 25.20
N TRP A 194 10.37 2.99 24.01
CA TRP A 194 9.94 1.84 23.22
C TRP A 194 10.24 0.52 23.90
N GLU A 195 11.44 0.37 24.50
CA GLU A 195 11.82 -0.85 25.24
C GLU A 195 10.90 -1.05 26.46
N GLU A 196 10.57 0.01 27.18
CA GLU A 196 9.63 -0.06 28.31
C GLU A 196 8.21 -0.41 27.84
N PHE A 197 7.74 0.21 26.77
CA PHE A 197 6.43 -0.11 26.16
C PHE A 197 6.32 -1.59 25.76
N LYS A 198 7.39 -2.18 25.22
CA LYS A 198 7.42 -3.60 24.86
C LYS A 198 7.36 -4.54 26.06
N LYS A 199 7.92 -4.14 27.19
CA LYS A 199 7.85 -4.97 28.43
C LYS A 199 6.44 -5.01 28.99
N ASN A 200 5.71 -3.91 28.89
CA ASN A 200 4.37 -3.76 29.45
C ASN A 200 3.38 -3.33 28.35
N PRO A 201 3.15 -4.15 27.29
CA PRO A 201 2.27 -3.77 26.21
C PRO A 201 0.82 -3.66 26.72
N PRO A 202 0.04 -2.74 26.15
CA PRO A 202 -1.38 -2.66 26.47
C PRO A 202 -2.10 -3.99 26.24
N ALA A 203 -3.14 -4.24 27.02
CA ALA A 203 -3.98 -5.42 26.86
C ALA A 203 -4.62 -5.45 25.45
N LYS A 204 -4.64 -6.62 24.84
CA LYS A 204 -5.33 -6.83 23.55
C LYS A 204 -6.82 -6.80 23.78
N THR A 205 -7.52 -5.93 23.06
CA THR A 205 -8.96 -5.71 23.22
C THR A 205 -9.80 -6.32 22.09
N ILE A 206 -9.17 -6.53 20.92
CA ILE A 206 -9.84 -7.10 19.76
C ILE A 206 -9.55 -8.60 19.69
N PRO A 207 -10.56 -9.49 19.68
CA PRO A 207 -10.34 -10.92 19.59
C PRO A 207 -9.53 -11.32 18.37
N PHE A 208 -8.63 -12.27 18.53
CA PHE A 208 -7.96 -12.91 17.40
C PHE A 208 -8.85 -14.01 16.87
N MET A 209 -9.27 -13.88 15.62
CA MET A 209 -9.90 -14.98 14.89
C MET A 209 -8.79 -15.69 14.10
N PRO A 210 -8.44 -16.95 14.44
CA PRO A 210 -7.52 -17.70 13.61
C PRO A 210 -8.14 -17.87 12.21
N LEU A 211 -7.30 -17.76 11.20
CA LEU A 211 -7.71 -18.15 9.85
C LEU A 211 -8.03 -19.65 9.87
N SER A 212 -9.25 -19.98 9.51
CA SER A 212 -9.69 -21.38 9.35
C SER A 212 -9.03 -22.02 8.15
#